data_63b353b397d7e1f35a84b9a1519f4cd1
#
_entry.id   63b353b397d7e1f35a84b9a1519f4cd1
#
_cell.length_a   1.000
_cell.length_b   1.000
_cell.length_c   1.000
_cell.angle_alpha   90.00
_cell.angle_beta   90.00
_cell.angle_gamma   90.00
#
_symmetry.space_group_name_H-M   'P 1'
#
loop_
_entity.id
_entity.type
_entity.pdbx_description
1 polymer ?
#
loop_
_entity_poly.entity_id
_entity_poly.type
_entity_poly.pdbx_seq_one_letter_code
_entity_poly.pdbx_strand_id
1 'polypeptide(L)'
;MRVFVTVVDLGSQSAAADHLDLSRPVVSRYLAELEDWVGARLLHRTTRKLSLTAAGGETLPRCRQLLDLCGDMQAAVSEPDDAPRGLLRLSVSTSFGQAQLGAAIAEYVKLYPLVTVDLQMLDRTVNLVDERIDLAIRTSN
;
A
#
# COMPACT_ATOMS: atom_id res chain seq x y z
N MET A 1 10.65 -6.73 -4.40
CA MET A 1 9.69 -5.60 -4.33
C MET A 1 9.10 -5.43 -2.93
N ARG A 2 8.48 -6.44 -2.32
CA ARG A 2 7.89 -6.35 -0.96
C ARG A 2 8.91 -5.83 0.07
N VAL A 3 10.12 -6.37 0.10
CA VAL A 3 11.19 -5.90 0.99
C VAL A 3 11.48 -4.41 0.83
N PHE A 4 11.56 -3.91 -0.41
CA PHE A 4 11.80 -2.49 -0.68
C PHE A 4 10.69 -1.60 -0.13
N VAL A 5 9.43 -1.94 -0.40
CA VAL A 5 8.26 -1.21 0.10
C VAL A 5 8.27 -1.19 1.64
N THR A 6 8.45 -2.36 2.28
CA THR A 6 8.48 -2.47 3.75
C THR A 6 9.63 -1.66 4.37
N VAL A 7 10.82 -1.66 3.74
CA VAL A 7 11.98 -0.87 4.20
C VAL A 7 11.67 0.63 4.15
N VAL A 8 10.98 1.08 3.10
CA VAL A 8 10.59 2.50 2.96
C VAL A 8 9.51 2.86 3.99
N ASP A 9 8.49 2.04 4.15
CA ASP A 9 7.36 2.30 5.06
C ASP A 9 7.80 2.34 6.53
N LEU A 10 8.71 1.45 6.93
CA LEU A 10 9.25 1.40 8.29
C LEU A 10 10.49 2.29 8.51
N GLY A 11 11.04 2.87 7.45
CA GLY A 11 12.20 3.75 7.50
C GLY A 11 13.50 3.06 7.97
N SER A 12 13.53 1.72 8.05
CA SER A 12 14.65 0.94 8.58
C SER A 12 14.73 -0.46 7.99
N GLN A 13 15.94 -0.85 7.56
CA GLN A 13 16.18 -2.24 7.11
C GLN A 13 16.07 -3.26 8.23
N SER A 14 16.43 -2.88 9.46
CA SER A 14 16.31 -3.76 10.62
C SER A 14 14.84 -3.99 10.99
N ALA A 15 14.05 -2.91 11.07
CA ALA A 15 12.61 -3.01 11.32
C ALA A 15 11.89 -3.82 10.22
N ALA A 16 12.31 -3.64 8.95
CA ALA A 16 11.76 -4.44 7.85
C ALA A 16 12.16 -5.92 7.94
N ALA A 17 13.38 -6.21 8.39
CA ALA A 17 13.83 -7.58 8.62
C ALA A 17 12.97 -8.27 9.69
N ASP A 18 12.78 -7.61 10.82
CA ASP A 18 11.95 -8.11 11.93
C ASP A 18 10.49 -8.30 11.48
N HIS A 19 9.93 -7.32 10.73
CA HIS A 19 8.55 -7.37 10.24
C HIS A 19 8.30 -8.51 9.23
N LEU A 20 9.29 -8.81 8.39
CA LEU A 20 9.20 -9.84 7.34
C LEU A 20 9.72 -11.21 7.78
N ASP A 21 10.13 -11.36 9.03
CA ASP A 21 10.78 -12.57 9.56
C ASP A 21 12.00 -12.98 8.71
N LEU A 22 12.84 -11.99 8.38
CA LEU A 22 14.05 -12.15 7.59
C LEU A 22 15.27 -11.67 8.38
N SER A 23 16.45 -12.19 8.03
CA SER A 23 17.68 -11.59 8.55
C SER A 23 18.05 -10.31 7.77
N ARG A 24 18.71 -9.36 8.45
CA ARG A 24 19.18 -8.11 7.82
C ARG A 24 20.06 -8.32 6.58
N PRO A 25 20.99 -9.30 6.51
CA PRO A 25 21.71 -9.60 5.29
C PRO A 25 20.82 -10.01 4.12
N VAL A 26 19.73 -10.75 4.38
CA VAL A 26 18.76 -11.15 3.36
C VAL A 26 17.99 -9.94 2.84
N VAL A 27 17.54 -9.04 3.71
CA VAL A 27 16.91 -7.77 3.31
C VAL A 27 17.85 -6.96 2.42
N SER A 28 19.13 -6.83 2.81
CA SER A 28 20.14 -6.09 2.03
C SER A 28 20.36 -6.73 0.66
N ARG A 29 20.41 -8.06 0.57
CA ARG A 29 20.54 -8.79 -0.69
C ARG A 29 19.33 -8.57 -1.61
N TYR A 30 18.11 -8.69 -1.11
CA TYR A 30 16.91 -8.46 -1.91
C TYR A 30 16.77 -7.03 -2.41
N LEU A 31 17.24 -6.06 -1.64
CA LEU A 31 17.33 -4.67 -2.12
C LEU A 31 18.32 -4.54 -3.27
N ALA A 32 19.51 -5.14 -3.14
CA ALA A 32 20.54 -5.12 -4.20
C ALA A 32 20.02 -5.80 -5.48
N GLU A 33 19.41 -6.97 -5.37
CA GLU A 33 18.80 -7.69 -6.49
C GLU A 33 17.72 -6.86 -7.20
N LEU A 34 16.90 -6.12 -6.45
CA LEU A 34 15.91 -5.23 -7.03
C LEU A 34 16.56 -4.02 -7.72
N GLU A 35 17.57 -3.41 -7.12
CA GLU A 35 18.33 -2.29 -7.71
C GLU A 35 19.03 -2.73 -8.99
N ASP A 36 19.62 -3.92 -9.00
CA ASP A 36 20.28 -4.49 -10.18
C ASP A 36 19.26 -4.76 -11.30
N TRP A 37 18.09 -5.31 -10.96
CA TRP A 37 17.02 -5.57 -11.93
C TRP A 37 16.42 -4.27 -12.51
N VAL A 38 16.26 -3.23 -11.70
CA VAL A 38 15.79 -1.90 -12.14
C VAL A 38 16.89 -1.15 -12.91
N GLY A 39 18.14 -1.48 -12.67
CA GLY A 39 19.30 -0.80 -13.25
C GLY A 39 19.64 0.53 -12.57
N ALA A 40 19.12 0.78 -11.37
CA ALA A 40 19.34 2.02 -10.64
C ALA A 40 19.32 1.82 -9.13
N ARG A 41 20.06 2.66 -8.40
CA ARG A 41 19.95 2.74 -6.93
C ARG A 41 18.62 3.34 -6.54
N LEU A 42 17.90 2.67 -5.64
CA LEU A 42 16.60 3.09 -5.14
C LEU A 42 16.70 3.79 -3.78
N LEU A 43 17.73 3.46 -3.00
CA LEU A 43 17.98 4.00 -1.67
C LEU A 43 19.36 4.65 -1.58
N HIS A 44 19.44 5.78 -0.88
CA HIS A 44 20.72 6.38 -0.51
C HIS A 44 21.37 5.54 0.59
N ARG A 45 22.65 5.20 0.39
CA ARG A 45 23.45 4.46 1.38
C ARG A 45 24.09 5.42 2.40
N THR A 46 23.29 6.13 3.18
CA THR A 46 23.83 6.89 4.30
C THR A 46 23.50 6.19 5.62
N THR A 47 24.47 6.14 6.52
CA THR A 47 24.38 5.41 7.80
C THR A 47 23.41 6.07 8.81
N ARG A 48 22.93 7.28 8.54
CA ARG A 48 22.15 8.09 9.49
C ARG A 48 20.65 8.19 9.18
N LYS A 49 20.25 8.08 7.92
CA LYS A 49 18.84 8.19 7.54
C LYS A 49 18.58 7.47 6.22
N LEU A 50 17.56 6.62 6.21
CA LEU A 50 17.07 6.02 4.99
C LEU A 50 16.35 7.09 4.16
N SER A 51 16.72 7.24 2.89
CA SER A 51 16.01 8.12 1.95
C SER A 51 15.98 7.52 0.56
N LEU A 52 14.93 7.84 -0.18
CA LEU A 52 14.77 7.43 -1.57
C LEU A 52 15.66 8.27 -2.48
N THR A 53 16.20 7.65 -3.52
CA THR A 53 16.71 8.35 -4.71
C THR A 53 15.54 8.82 -5.58
N ALA A 54 15.79 9.61 -6.63
CA ALA A 54 14.79 9.95 -7.63
C ALA A 54 14.18 8.68 -8.26
N ALA A 55 15.03 7.72 -8.65
CA ALA A 55 14.59 6.43 -9.18
C ALA A 55 13.78 5.63 -8.14
N GLY A 56 14.14 5.69 -6.86
CA GLY A 56 13.38 5.08 -5.78
C GLY A 56 11.99 5.66 -5.64
N GLY A 57 11.87 7.00 -5.72
CA GLY A 57 10.60 7.69 -5.68
C GLY A 57 9.65 7.33 -6.83
N GLU A 58 10.20 7.10 -8.03
CA GLU A 58 9.42 6.64 -9.19
C GLU A 58 9.09 5.14 -9.13
N THR A 59 9.97 4.33 -8.58
CA THR A 59 9.81 2.87 -8.52
C THR A 59 8.84 2.45 -7.42
N LEU A 60 8.81 3.16 -6.29
CA LEU A 60 7.99 2.82 -5.13
C LEU A 60 6.49 2.67 -5.45
N PRO A 61 5.82 3.62 -6.11
CA PRO A 61 4.41 3.47 -6.45
C PRO A 61 4.17 2.29 -7.39
N ARG A 62 5.10 2.02 -8.32
CA ARG A 62 5.00 0.87 -9.23
C ARG A 62 5.15 -0.46 -8.49
N CYS A 63 6.07 -0.53 -7.52
CA CYS A 63 6.18 -1.72 -6.66
C CYS A 63 4.92 -1.99 -5.85
N ARG A 64 4.31 -0.96 -5.28
CA ARG A 64 3.02 -1.09 -4.58
C ARG A 64 1.94 -1.60 -5.52
N GLN A 65 1.85 -1.03 -6.71
CA GLN A 65 0.90 -1.45 -7.73
C GLN A 65 1.03 -2.93 -8.11
N LEU A 66 2.25 -3.41 -8.29
CA LEU A 66 2.50 -4.82 -8.62
C LEU A 66 2.16 -5.75 -7.45
N LEU A 67 2.45 -5.34 -6.22
CA LEU A 67 2.09 -6.12 -5.03
C LEU A 67 0.57 -6.21 -4.84
N ASP A 68 -0.15 -5.12 -5.10
CA ASP A 68 -1.62 -5.11 -5.07
C ASP A 68 -2.19 -6.06 -6.13
N LEU A 69 -1.68 -6.00 -7.36
CA LEU A 69 -2.11 -6.89 -8.44
C LEU A 69 -1.83 -8.37 -8.11
N CYS A 70 -0.70 -8.67 -7.46
CA CYS A 70 -0.43 -10.03 -6.98
C CYS A 70 -1.44 -10.47 -5.91
N GLY A 71 -1.85 -9.55 -5.03
CA GLY A 71 -2.90 -9.80 -4.04
C GLY A 71 -4.25 -10.09 -4.69
N ASP A 72 -4.63 -9.30 -5.70
CA ASP A 72 -5.86 -9.49 -6.46
C ASP A 72 -5.88 -10.85 -7.19
N MET A 73 -4.75 -11.23 -7.80
CA MET A 73 -4.62 -12.54 -8.43
C MET A 73 -4.80 -13.69 -7.44
N GLN A 74 -4.20 -13.58 -6.25
CA GLN A 74 -4.35 -14.60 -5.20
C GLN A 74 -5.79 -14.68 -4.71
N ALA A 75 -6.46 -13.52 -4.54
CA ALA A 75 -7.85 -13.46 -4.14
C ALA A 75 -8.80 -14.08 -5.20
N ALA A 76 -8.51 -13.86 -6.48
CA ALA A 76 -9.34 -14.37 -7.59
C ALA A 76 -9.32 -15.91 -7.74
N VAL A 77 -8.25 -16.57 -7.27
CA VAL A 77 -8.10 -18.04 -7.36
C VAL A 77 -8.41 -18.75 -6.03
N SER A 78 -8.54 -17.98 -4.95
CA SER A 78 -9.00 -18.54 -3.68
C SER A 78 -10.47 -18.89 -3.81
N GLU A 79 -10.85 -20.10 -3.33
CA GLU A 79 -12.28 -20.47 -3.25
C GLU A 79 -13.05 -19.34 -2.52
N PRO A 80 -14.28 -19.04 -2.93
CA PRO A 80 -15.08 -18.03 -2.30
C PRO A 80 -15.37 -18.45 -0.85
N ASP A 81 -14.50 -18.06 0.03
CA ASP A 81 -14.79 -17.96 1.44
C ASP A 81 -15.76 -16.78 1.55
N ASP A 82 -16.99 -17.00 2.01
CA ASP A 82 -18.09 -16.01 2.01
C ASP A 82 -17.76 -14.70 2.77
N ALA A 83 -16.59 -14.61 3.38
CA ALA A 83 -16.15 -13.44 4.13
C ALA A 83 -15.35 -12.44 3.26
N PRO A 84 -15.79 -11.19 3.18
CA PRO A 84 -15.03 -10.12 2.52
C PRO A 84 -13.60 -10.00 3.07
N ARG A 85 -12.62 -9.85 2.15
CA ARG A 85 -11.20 -9.69 2.49
C ARG A 85 -10.48 -8.80 1.49
N GLY A 86 -9.36 -8.24 1.89
CA GLY A 86 -8.50 -7.43 1.02
C GLY A 86 -8.59 -5.94 1.31
N LEU A 87 -8.02 -5.13 0.42
CA LEU A 87 -7.95 -3.68 0.55
C LEU A 87 -9.08 -3.02 -0.24
N LEU A 88 -9.93 -2.26 0.45
CA LEU A 88 -10.99 -1.44 -0.12
C LEU A 88 -10.55 0.03 -0.12
N ARG A 89 -10.40 0.63 -1.28
CA ARG A 89 -10.04 2.05 -1.46
C ARG A 89 -11.27 2.89 -1.74
N LEU A 90 -11.56 3.79 -0.81
CA LEU A 90 -12.70 4.69 -0.88
C LEU A 90 -12.24 6.14 -1.04
N SER A 91 -12.90 6.88 -1.93
CA SER A 91 -12.75 8.34 -1.99
C SER A 91 -14.09 9.01 -1.72
N VAL A 92 -14.10 9.93 -0.76
CA VAL A 92 -15.32 10.62 -0.32
C VAL A 92 -15.08 12.11 -0.15
N SER A 93 -16.14 12.92 -0.18
CA SER A 93 -16.02 14.32 0.22
C SER A 93 -15.65 14.43 1.69
N THR A 94 -14.85 15.44 2.04
CA THR A 94 -14.33 15.60 3.41
C THR A 94 -15.45 15.70 4.44
N SER A 95 -16.50 16.47 4.15
CA SER A 95 -17.64 16.64 5.04
C SER A 95 -18.41 15.35 5.32
N PHE A 96 -18.66 14.57 4.28
CA PHE A 96 -19.38 13.30 4.41
C PHE A 96 -18.53 12.23 5.13
N GLY A 97 -17.24 12.18 4.79
CA GLY A 97 -16.29 11.24 5.41
C GLY A 97 -16.20 11.44 6.93
N GLN A 98 -16.10 12.70 7.37
CA GLN A 98 -16.01 13.03 8.79
C GLN A 98 -17.33 12.85 9.54
N ALA A 99 -18.45 13.21 8.92
CA ALA A 99 -19.74 13.24 9.61
C ALA A 99 -20.40 11.85 9.74
N GLN A 100 -20.23 10.97 8.75
CA GLN A 100 -21.06 9.76 8.67
C GLN A 100 -20.27 8.49 8.38
N LEU A 101 -19.28 8.54 7.49
CA LEU A 101 -18.67 7.33 6.98
C LEU A 101 -17.67 6.68 7.97
N GLY A 102 -17.02 7.47 8.80
CA GLY A 102 -16.03 6.96 9.76
C GLY A 102 -16.58 5.91 10.72
N ALA A 103 -17.79 6.14 11.25
CA ALA A 103 -18.47 5.20 12.14
C ALA A 103 -18.86 3.90 11.40
N ALA A 104 -19.41 4.03 10.20
CA ALA A 104 -19.80 2.88 9.37
C ALA A 104 -18.61 2.01 8.99
N ILE A 105 -17.48 2.62 8.61
CA ILE A 105 -16.23 1.89 8.32
C ILE A 105 -15.71 1.18 9.56
N ALA A 106 -15.72 1.85 10.73
CA ALA A 106 -15.27 1.23 11.98
C ALA A 106 -16.10 0.01 12.35
N GLU A 107 -17.40 0.02 12.08
CA GLU A 107 -18.29 -1.13 12.27
C GLU A 107 -18.02 -2.21 11.22
N TYR A 108 -17.85 -1.83 9.96
CA TYR A 108 -17.57 -2.75 8.87
C TYR A 108 -16.29 -3.55 9.06
N VAL A 109 -15.18 -2.90 9.44
CA VAL A 109 -13.89 -3.61 9.67
C VAL A 109 -13.93 -4.47 10.95
N LYS A 110 -14.81 -4.20 11.91
CA LYS A 110 -15.05 -5.11 13.04
C LYS A 110 -15.77 -6.38 12.61
N LEU A 111 -16.75 -6.26 11.70
CA LEU A 111 -17.48 -7.40 11.16
C LEU A 111 -16.62 -8.25 10.22
N TYR A 112 -15.71 -7.60 9.46
CA TYR A 112 -14.85 -8.24 8.48
C TYR A 112 -13.37 -7.96 8.75
N PRO A 113 -12.74 -8.65 9.71
CA PRO A 113 -11.38 -8.36 10.16
C PRO A 113 -10.30 -8.54 9.08
N LEU A 114 -10.62 -9.25 7.99
CA LEU A 114 -9.71 -9.47 6.86
C LEU A 114 -9.78 -8.34 5.81
N VAL A 115 -10.65 -7.33 6.02
CA VAL A 115 -10.74 -6.14 5.17
C VAL A 115 -9.91 -5.02 5.76
N THR A 116 -9.09 -4.41 4.93
CA THR A 116 -8.42 -3.13 5.20
C THR A 116 -9.10 -2.03 4.39
N VAL A 117 -9.38 -0.89 4.99
CA VAL A 117 -9.99 0.25 4.28
C VAL A 117 -8.99 1.39 4.19
N ASP A 118 -8.70 1.82 2.96
CA ASP A 118 -7.99 3.07 2.65
C ASP A 118 -9.01 4.14 2.32
N LEU A 119 -9.24 5.07 3.26
CA LEU A 119 -10.23 6.15 3.11
C LEU A 119 -9.55 7.47 2.75
N GLN A 120 -9.77 7.93 1.54
CA GLN A 120 -9.29 9.22 1.04
C GLN A 120 -10.41 10.26 1.10
N MET A 121 -10.25 11.27 1.94
CA MET A 121 -11.18 12.39 2.07
C MET A 121 -10.70 13.55 1.21
N LEU A 122 -11.31 13.69 0.02
CA LEU A 122 -10.88 14.65 -1.01
C LEU A 122 -12.10 15.33 -1.63
N ASP A 123 -12.06 16.66 -1.72
CA ASP A 123 -13.15 17.46 -2.34
C ASP A 123 -12.95 17.70 -3.84
N ARG A 124 -11.83 17.24 -4.41
CA ARG A 124 -11.57 17.26 -5.85
C ARG A 124 -12.17 16.05 -6.55
N THR A 125 -12.39 16.17 -7.84
CA THR A 125 -12.69 15.00 -8.68
C THR A 125 -11.48 14.06 -8.74
N VAL A 126 -11.72 12.76 -8.63
CA VAL A 126 -10.70 11.72 -8.70
C VAL A 126 -10.92 10.87 -9.95
N ASN A 127 -9.83 10.40 -10.55
CA ASN A 127 -9.90 9.38 -11.58
C ASN A 127 -9.82 8.01 -10.90
N LEU A 128 -10.91 7.25 -10.93
CA LEU A 128 -11.00 5.95 -10.26
C LEU A 128 -9.94 4.97 -10.74
N VAL A 129 -9.62 4.98 -12.03
CA VAL A 129 -8.67 4.04 -12.64
C VAL A 129 -7.22 4.44 -12.30
N ASP A 130 -6.87 5.71 -12.54
CA ASP A 130 -5.49 6.18 -12.35
C ASP A 130 -5.11 6.21 -10.86
N GLU A 131 -6.06 6.57 -9.99
CA GLU A 131 -5.87 6.66 -8.53
C GLU A 131 -6.23 5.34 -7.82
N ARG A 132 -6.65 4.30 -8.57
CA ARG A 132 -7.03 2.98 -8.07
C ARG A 132 -8.02 3.02 -6.92
N ILE A 133 -9.06 3.79 -7.10
CA ILE A 133 -10.16 3.91 -6.15
C ILE A 133 -11.26 2.93 -6.54
N ASP A 134 -11.64 2.04 -5.63
CA ASP A 134 -12.68 1.04 -5.88
C ASP A 134 -14.07 1.68 -5.87
N LEU A 135 -14.28 2.67 -5.00
CA LEU A 135 -15.56 3.37 -4.87
C LEU A 135 -15.35 4.84 -4.50
N ALA A 136 -15.98 5.74 -5.26
CA ALA A 136 -16.03 7.16 -4.92
C ALA A 136 -17.47 7.58 -4.57
N ILE A 137 -17.63 8.23 -3.41
CA ILE A 137 -18.91 8.80 -2.97
C ILE A 137 -18.79 10.32 -3.07
N ARG A 138 -19.66 10.92 -3.86
CA ARG A 138 -19.73 12.37 -4.05
C ARG A 138 -21.14 12.85 -3.78
N THR A 139 -21.26 13.92 -3.03
CA THR A 139 -22.52 14.64 -2.84
C THR A 139 -22.54 15.79 -3.83
N SER A 140 -23.50 15.81 -4.75
CA SER A 140 -23.79 16.99 -5.58
C SER A 140 -24.88 17.81 -4.92
N ASN A 141 -24.66 19.12 -4.86
CA ASN A 141 -25.75 20.08 -4.57
C ASN A 141 -26.57 20.29 -5.82
#